data_4d2fcaca3630152d03c1470e02ee78b8
#
_entry.id   4d2fcaca3630152d03c1470e02ee78b8
#
_cell.length_a   1.000
_cell.length_b   1.000
_cell.length_c   1.000
_cell.angle_alpha   90.00
_cell.angle_beta   90.00
_cell.angle_gamma   90.00
#
_symmetry.space_group_name_H-M   'P 1'
#
loop_
_entity.id
_entity.type
_entity.pdbx_description
1 polymer ?
#
loop_
_entity_poly.entity_id
_entity_poly.type
_entity_poly.pdbx_seq_one_letter_code
_entity_poly.pdbx_strand_id
1 'polypeptide(L)'
;MVGDLAGLGYDAAWESARASDVGAPHRRERVFVLAWRPDAADTLRVLRDRPGGARGRWDEPTDGRRVTAGVTPAPQLLPTPVVNDMGEGYDLEGWSAWRKKLRERHGNNGHGRSLSIEARRGNGYWAQYAPAIHRWEEVTGREAPPPTETGQRGGDVLSPAFVEWMMGLPAGHVTDTPGLSRSQALKALGNGVVPQQAAHAVSHLAETALNHGLV
;
A
#
# COMPACT_ATOMS: atom_id res chain seq x y z
N MET A 1 21.11 12.62 -4.58
CA MET A 1 20.17 12.76 -3.42
C MET A 1 20.88 12.51 -2.08
N VAL A 2 21.34 11.29 -1.73
CA VAL A 2 22.00 11.06 -0.41
C VAL A 2 23.31 11.84 -0.30
N GLY A 3 24.13 11.89 -1.37
CA GLY A 3 25.37 12.69 -1.40
C GLY A 3 25.13 14.19 -1.25
N ASP A 4 24.01 14.70 -1.77
CA ASP A 4 23.65 16.12 -1.64
C ASP A 4 23.25 16.45 -0.19
N LEU A 5 22.56 15.52 0.50
CA LEU A 5 22.22 15.65 1.92
C LEU A 5 23.49 15.68 2.79
N ALA A 6 24.45 14.81 2.51
CA ALA A 6 25.75 14.81 3.21
C ALA A 6 26.50 16.13 3.00
N GLY A 7 26.50 16.69 1.79
CA GLY A 7 27.07 18.00 1.48
C GLY A 7 26.43 19.17 2.23
N LEU A 8 25.19 19.00 2.69
CA LEU A 8 24.44 19.95 3.51
C LEU A 8 24.57 19.68 5.03
N GLY A 9 25.39 18.71 5.44
CA GLY A 9 25.62 18.36 6.83
C GLY A 9 24.52 17.49 7.47
N TYR A 10 23.79 16.72 6.64
CA TYR A 10 22.81 15.74 7.11
C TYR A 10 23.38 14.33 7.01
N ASP A 11 23.14 13.53 8.02
CA ASP A 11 23.18 12.08 7.93
C ASP A 11 21.86 11.57 7.34
N ALA A 12 21.88 10.41 6.69
CA ALA A 12 20.67 9.86 6.12
C ALA A 12 20.67 8.32 6.12
N ALA A 13 19.52 7.75 6.39
CA ALA A 13 19.24 6.33 6.21
C ALA A 13 18.02 6.14 5.31
N TRP A 14 17.93 4.99 4.67
CA TRP A 14 16.79 4.64 3.83
C TRP A 14 16.46 3.16 3.94
N GLU A 15 15.20 2.85 3.73
CA GLU A 15 14.73 1.47 3.62
C GLU A 15 13.58 1.34 2.63
N SER A 16 13.35 0.12 2.15
CA SER A 16 12.19 -0.23 1.35
C SER A 16 11.18 -0.95 2.24
N ALA A 17 10.03 -0.36 2.46
CA ALA A 17 8.93 -0.96 3.21
C ALA A 17 7.75 -1.26 2.28
N ARG A 18 6.99 -2.33 2.60
CA ARG A 18 5.78 -2.71 1.89
C ARG A 18 4.56 -2.40 2.73
N ALA A 19 3.46 -1.98 2.11
CA ALA A 19 2.21 -1.82 2.82
C ALA A 19 1.70 -3.14 3.42
N SER A 20 1.97 -4.28 2.76
CA SER A 20 1.67 -5.61 3.28
C SER A 20 2.39 -5.95 4.58
N ASP A 21 3.56 -5.35 4.84
CA ASP A 21 4.35 -5.59 6.07
C ASP A 21 3.64 -5.01 7.30
N VAL A 22 2.80 -3.99 7.10
CA VAL A 22 1.92 -3.42 8.13
C VAL A 22 0.48 -3.91 8.04
N GLY A 23 0.23 -4.99 7.31
CA GLY A 23 -1.07 -5.66 7.24
C GLY A 23 -1.96 -5.25 6.08
N ALA A 24 -1.60 -4.25 5.26
CA ALA A 24 -2.41 -3.81 4.13
C ALA A 24 -2.70 -4.95 3.13
N PRO A 25 -3.87 -4.93 2.46
CA PRO A 25 -4.28 -6.01 1.57
C PRO A 25 -3.59 -5.96 0.20
N HIS A 26 -2.56 -5.13 0.03
CA HIS A 26 -1.78 -4.98 -1.18
C HIS A 26 -0.29 -4.75 -0.87
N ARG A 27 0.59 -5.01 -1.83
CA ARG A 27 2.04 -4.95 -1.60
C ARG A 27 2.57 -3.53 -1.44
N ARG A 28 2.31 -2.66 -2.38
CA ARG A 28 2.78 -1.24 -2.45
C ARG A 28 4.12 -0.98 -1.77
N GLU A 29 5.19 -1.40 -2.40
CA GLU A 29 6.55 -1.14 -1.94
C GLU A 29 6.95 0.32 -2.19
N ARG A 30 7.54 0.97 -1.19
CA ARG A 30 8.04 2.34 -1.26
C ARG A 30 9.37 2.46 -0.54
N VAL A 31 10.23 3.32 -1.06
CA VAL A 31 11.49 3.70 -0.40
C VAL A 31 11.20 4.92 0.48
N PHE A 32 11.59 4.81 1.74
CA PHE A 32 11.55 5.89 2.71
C PHE A 32 12.98 6.32 3.00
N VAL A 33 13.17 7.63 3.11
CA VAL A 33 14.47 8.23 3.43
C VAL A 33 14.26 9.13 4.64
N LEU A 34 15.04 8.93 5.69
CA LEU A 34 15.13 9.82 6.85
C LEU A 34 16.48 10.50 6.80
N ALA A 35 16.48 11.83 6.83
CA ALA A 35 17.69 12.62 6.94
C ALA A 35 17.62 13.44 8.24
N TRP A 36 18.71 13.51 8.98
CA TRP A 36 18.78 14.21 10.27
C TRP A 36 20.11 14.95 10.42
N ARG A 37 20.12 15.96 11.28
CA ARG A 37 21.34 16.60 11.73
C ARG A 37 21.95 15.82 12.91
N PRO A 38 23.28 15.89 13.12
CA PRO A 38 23.94 15.18 14.22
C PRO A 38 23.40 15.53 15.62
N ASP A 39 22.81 16.72 15.78
CA ASP A 39 22.20 17.21 17.04
C ASP A 39 20.72 16.81 17.23
N ALA A 40 20.15 16.00 16.35
CA ALA A 40 18.72 15.67 16.33
C ALA A 40 18.33 14.43 17.18
N ALA A 41 19.18 13.97 18.10
CA ALA A 41 18.94 12.75 18.89
C ALA A 41 17.59 12.70 19.59
N ASP A 42 17.16 13.80 20.21
CA ASP A 42 15.87 13.84 20.92
C ASP A 42 14.69 13.77 19.95
N THR A 43 14.78 14.40 18.79
CA THR A 43 13.77 14.27 17.73
C THR A 43 13.68 12.85 17.22
N LEU A 44 14.80 12.16 17.02
CA LEU A 44 14.84 10.76 16.60
C LEU A 44 14.21 9.82 17.63
N ARG A 45 14.43 10.06 18.94
CA ARG A 45 13.77 9.30 20.02
C ARG A 45 12.25 9.48 19.98
N VAL A 46 11.76 10.70 19.79
CA VAL A 46 10.33 10.98 19.64
C VAL A 46 9.74 10.25 18.43
N LEU A 47 10.43 10.21 17.31
CA LEU A 47 9.99 9.51 16.11
C LEU A 47 9.94 8.00 16.32
N ARG A 48 10.94 7.43 17.00
CA ARG A 48 10.99 5.99 17.36
C ARG A 48 9.83 5.60 18.29
N ASP A 49 9.58 6.39 19.31
CA ASP A 49 8.65 6.07 20.40
C ASP A 49 7.20 6.52 20.11
N ARG A 50 6.93 7.04 18.92
CA ARG A 50 5.61 7.55 18.54
C ARG A 50 4.56 6.45 18.61
N PRO A 51 3.36 6.69 19.24
CA PRO A 51 2.25 5.74 19.21
C PRO A 51 1.82 5.46 17.76
N GLY A 52 1.82 4.19 17.36
CA GLY A 52 1.61 3.77 15.96
C GLY A 52 2.90 3.48 15.20
N GLY A 53 4.08 3.84 15.74
CA GLY A 53 5.35 3.24 15.37
C GLY A 53 5.45 1.82 15.95
N ALA A 54 6.17 0.99 15.29
CA ALA A 54 6.33 -0.46 15.27
C ALA A 54 6.34 -1.30 16.57
N ARG A 55 5.93 -0.85 17.73
CA ARG A 55 5.86 -1.67 18.95
C ARG A 55 4.50 -2.35 19.20
N GLY A 56 3.62 -2.35 18.21
CA GLY A 56 2.45 -3.21 18.24
C GLY A 56 2.71 -4.46 17.41
N ARG A 57 2.15 -5.58 17.75
CA ARG A 57 1.92 -6.89 17.07
C ARG A 57 2.57 -7.16 15.67
N TRP A 58 3.28 -6.18 15.09
CA TRP A 58 3.94 -6.18 13.79
C TRP A 58 5.46 -6.42 13.89
N ASP A 59 6.04 -6.42 15.10
CA ASP A 59 7.46 -6.69 15.35
C ASP A 59 7.80 -8.18 15.33
N GLU A 60 6.83 -9.05 15.10
CA GLU A 60 7.14 -10.39 14.63
C GLU A 60 7.60 -10.24 13.17
N PRO A 61 8.89 -10.45 12.88
CA PRO A 61 9.27 -10.63 11.51
C PRO A 61 8.38 -11.74 10.97
N THR A 62 7.71 -11.53 9.85
CA THR A 62 7.41 -12.61 8.94
C THR A 62 8.75 -13.05 8.37
N ASP A 63 9.68 -13.36 9.27
CA ASP A 63 10.88 -14.02 8.97
C ASP A 63 10.44 -15.28 8.24
N GLY A 64 11.17 -15.61 7.20
CA GLY A 64 10.97 -16.81 6.41
C GLY A 64 11.15 -18.10 7.23
N ARG A 65 10.64 -18.10 8.45
CA ARG A 65 10.55 -19.28 9.31
C ARG A 65 9.59 -20.23 8.64
N ARG A 66 10.19 -21.08 7.88
CA ARG A 66 9.62 -22.30 7.33
C ARG A 66 8.84 -23.00 8.43
N VAL A 67 7.55 -22.66 8.56
CA VAL A 67 6.62 -23.48 9.34
C VAL A 67 6.41 -24.74 8.50
N THR A 68 7.26 -25.72 8.78
CA THR A 68 7.07 -27.08 8.31
C THR A 68 5.96 -27.72 9.14
N ALA A 69 4.71 -27.35 8.90
CA ALA A 69 3.51 -28.13 9.23
C ALA A 69 2.29 -27.40 8.65
N GLY A 70 1.82 -27.83 7.50
CA GLY A 70 0.61 -27.31 6.86
C GLY A 70 0.90 -26.00 6.11
N VAL A 71 1.28 -26.11 4.84
CA VAL A 71 1.45 -24.96 3.95
C VAL A 71 0.09 -24.32 3.74
N THR A 72 -0.28 -23.37 4.60
CA THR A 72 -1.31 -22.40 4.24
C THR A 72 -0.66 -21.49 3.21
N PRO A 73 -1.14 -21.46 1.96
CA PRO A 73 -0.58 -20.56 0.95
C PRO A 73 -0.58 -19.14 1.51
N ALA A 74 0.51 -18.40 1.30
CA ALA A 74 0.54 -16.99 1.68
C ALA A 74 -0.71 -16.28 1.12
N PRO A 75 -1.40 -15.44 1.91
CA PRO A 75 -2.65 -14.82 1.49
C PRO A 75 -2.43 -14.05 0.19
N GLN A 76 -3.32 -14.25 -0.77
CA GLN A 76 -3.24 -13.55 -2.03
C GLN A 76 -3.56 -12.08 -1.80
N LEU A 77 -2.64 -11.20 -2.23
CA LEU A 77 -2.80 -9.76 -2.10
C LEU A 77 -3.56 -9.18 -3.29
N LEU A 78 -4.37 -8.17 -3.02
CA LEU A 78 -5.01 -7.33 -4.03
C LEU A 78 -3.97 -6.58 -4.86
N PRO A 79 -4.27 -6.22 -6.11
CA PRO A 79 -3.44 -5.30 -6.87
C PRO A 79 -3.25 -3.98 -6.14
N THR A 80 -2.04 -3.44 -6.19
CA THR A 80 -1.73 -2.13 -5.60
C THR A 80 -2.54 -1.03 -6.31
N PRO A 81 -3.23 -0.14 -5.57
CA PRO A 81 -3.84 1.05 -6.16
C PRO A 81 -2.81 1.91 -6.88
N VAL A 82 -3.09 2.29 -8.11
CA VAL A 82 -2.23 3.11 -8.97
C VAL A 82 -2.99 4.28 -9.58
N VAL A 83 -2.26 5.33 -9.96
CA VAL A 83 -2.83 6.55 -10.55
C VAL A 83 -3.63 6.27 -11.82
N ASN A 84 -3.11 5.41 -12.68
CA ASN A 84 -3.71 5.01 -13.94
C ASN A 84 -3.88 3.49 -13.94
N ASP A 85 -5.03 3.01 -13.48
CA ASP A 85 -5.36 1.60 -13.61
C ASP A 85 -5.79 1.30 -15.04
N MET A 86 -4.93 0.60 -15.78
CA MET A 86 -5.14 0.31 -17.20
C MET A 86 -6.40 -0.52 -17.48
N GLY A 87 -6.96 -1.20 -16.48
CA GLY A 87 -8.20 -1.96 -16.60
C GLY A 87 -9.48 -1.12 -16.49
N GLU A 88 -9.40 0.15 -16.13
CA GLU A 88 -10.57 0.98 -15.87
C GLU A 88 -11.51 1.12 -17.10
N GLY A 89 -10.94 1.20 -18.29
CA GLY A 89 -11.70 1.32 -19.56
C GLY A 89 -12.15 0.01 -20.19
N TYR A 90 -11.83 -1.15 -19.59
CA TYR A 90 -12.13 -2.46 -20.15
C TYR A 90 -13.19 -3.19 -19.33
N ASP A 91 -14.04 -3.98 -19.99
CA ASP A 91 -14.77 -5.08 -19.35
C ASP A 91 -13.84 -6.29 -19.12
N LEU A 92 -14.35 -7.35 -18.48
CA LEU A 92 -13.55 -8.52 -18.14
C LEU A 92 -13.03 -9.26 -19.38
N GLU A 93 -13.82 -9.34 -20.44
CA GLU A 93 -13.48 -10.02 -21.70
C GLU A 93 -12.46 -9.21 -22.49
N GLY A 94 -12.71 -7.93 -22.70
CA GLY A 94 -11.82 -7.00 -23.40
C GLY A 94 -10.46 -6.89 -22.72
N TRP A 95 -10.42 -6.87 -21.39
CA TRP A 95 -9.17 -6.92 -20.63
C TRP A 95 -8.38 -8.21 -20.88
N SER A 96 -9.08 -9.35 -20.88
CA SER A 96 -8.45 -10.64 -21.11
C SER A 96 -7.89 -10.75 -22.54
N ALA A 97 -8.63 -10.28 -23.53
CA ALA A 97 -8.20 -10.21 -24.93
C ALA A 97 -7.01 -9.27 -25.11
N TRP A 98 -7.05 -8.07 -24.51
CA TRP A 98 -5.96 -7.11 -24.56
C TRP A 98 -4.67 -7.66 -23.93
N ARG A 99 -4.77 -8.28 -22.74
CA ARG A 99 -3.61 -8.93 -22.09
C ARG A 99 -3.02 -10.06 -22.92
N LYS A 100 -3.86 -10.88 -23.56
CA LYS A 100 -3.41 -11.95 -24.44
C LYS A 100 -2.60 -11.37 -25.62
N LYS A 101 -3.14 -10.36 -26.30
CA LYS A 101 -2.48 -9.66 -27.41
C LYS A 101 -1.13 -9.05 -27.02
N LEU A 102 -1.05 -8.43 -25.84
CA LEU A 102 0.21 -7.88 -25.34
C LEU A 102 1.25 -8.97 -25.07
N ARG A 103 0.83 -10.07 -24.46
CA ARG A 103 1.72 -11.21 -24.18
C ARG A 103 2.27 -11.82 -25.45
N GLU A 104 1.45 -11.97 -26.47
CA GLU A 104 1.86 -12.48 -27.79
C GLU A 104 2.86 -11.54 -28.47
N ARG A 105 2.72 -10.23 -28.30
CA ARG A 105 3.58 -9.22 -28.94
C ARG A 105 4.87 -8.93 -28.20
N HIS A 106 4.87 -8.93 -26.88
CA HIS A 106 5.96 -8.44 -26.04
C HIS A 106 6.41 -9.43 -24.95
N GLY A 107 5.90 -10.66 -24.95
CA GLY A 107 6.16 -11.61 -23.87
C GLY A 107 5.51 -11.17 -22.56
N ASN A 108 6.13 -11.52 -21.43
CA ASN A 108 5.68 -11.08 -20.10
C ASN A 108 6.14 -9.64 -19.85
N ASN A 109 5.31 -8.68 -20.20
CA ASN A 109 5.62 -7.24 -20.16
C ASN A 109 5.47 -6.59 -18.78
N GLY A 110 5.37 -7.37 -17.70
CA GLY A 110 5.28 -6.85 -16.34
C GLY A 110 3.98 -6.13 -15.99
N HIS A 111 2.99 -6.05 -16.89
CA HIS A 111 1.68 -5.51 -16.56
C HIS A 111 0.98 -6.45 -15.57
N GLY A 112 0.90 -5.99 -14.32
CA GLY A 112 0.28 -6.68 -13.21
C GLY A 112 -1.23 -6.87 -13.38
N ARG A 113 -1.87 -7.33 -12.31
CA ARG A 113 -3.34 -7.35 -12.22
C ARG A 113 -3.85 -5.93 -12.06
N SER A 114 -4.99 -5.62 -12.66
CA SER A 114 -5.69 -4.34 -12.48
C SER A 114 -6.66 -4.45 -11.31
N LEU A 115 -6.60 -3.49 -10.40
CA LEU A 115 -7.54 -3.43 -9.27
C LEU A 115 -8.97 -3.21 -9.75
N SER A 116 -9.17 -2.34 -10.75
CA SER A 116 -10.48 -2.08 -11.36
C SER A 116 -11.11 -3.33 -11.97
N ILE A 117 -10.29 -4.21 -12.58
CA ILE A 117 -10.75 -5.48 -13.12
C ILE A 117 -11.06 -6.48 -12.00
N GLU A 118 -10.16 -6.59 -11.02
CA GLU A 118 -10.37 -7.51 -9.89
C GLU A 118 -11.64 -7.13 -9.11
N ALA A 119 -11.86 -5.84 -8.86
CA ALA A 119 -13.05 -5.34 -8.16
C ALA A 119 -14.36 -5.77 -8.83
N ARG A 120 -14.41 -5.83 -10.16
CA ARG A 120 -15.61 -6.20 -10.94
C ARG A 120 -15.85 -7.70 -11.12
N ARG A 121 -14.93 -8.56 -10.65
CA ARG A 121 -15.07 -10.03 -10.80
C ARG A 121 -16.13 -10.66 -9.90
N GLY A 122 -16.66 -9.92 -8.93
CA GLY A 122 -17.75 -10.35 -8.04
C GLY A 122 -17.30 -11.25 -6.88
N ASN A 123 -18.25 -11.52 -5.98
CA ASN A 123 -17.99 -12.07 -4.64
C ASN A 123 -17.29 -13.44 -4.63
N GLY A 124 -17.57 -14.32 -5.57
CA GLY A 124 -16.93 -15.65 -5.63
C GLY A 124 -15.43 -15.59 -5.89
N TYR A 125 -14.98 -14.57 -6.61
CA TYR A 125 -13.56 -14.37 -6.92
C TYR A 125 -12.78 -13.70 -5.77
N TRP A 126 -13.49 -12.99 -4.91
CA TRP A 126 -12.89 -12.28 -3.77
C TRP A 126 -12.43 -13.17 -2.64
N ALA A 127 -12.96 -14.41 -2.56
CA ALA A 127 -12.62 -15.37 -1.50
C ALA A 127 -11.10 -15.59 -1.35
N GLN A 128 -10.35 -15.52 -2.45
CA GLN A 128 -8.88 -15.65 -2.43
C GLN A 128 -8.17 -14.49 -1.71
N TYR A 129 -8.81 -13.33 -1.63
CA TYR A 129 -8.29 -12.12 -0.96
C TYR A 129 -8.81 -11.96 0.46
N ALA A 130 -9.82 -12.75 0.86
CA ALA A 130 -10.48 -12.64 2.15
C ALA A 130 -9.48 -12.60 3.34
N PRO A 131 -8.45 -13.44 3.42
CA PRO A 131 -7.51 -13.39 4.54
C PRO A 131 -6.74 -12.06 4.63
N ALA A 132 -6.40 -11.44 3.48
CA ALA A 132 -5.72 -10.15 3.46
C ALA A 132 -6.67 -8.99 3.81
N ILE A 133 -7.93 -9.09 3.37
CA ILE A 133 -8.99 -8.12 3.70
C ILE A 133 -9.27 -8.15 5.20
N HIS A 134 -9.57 -9.33 5.78
CA HIS A 134 -9.84 -9.47 7.22
C HIS A 134 -8.70 -8.97 8.09
N ARG A 135 -7.45 -9.28 7.72
CA ARG A 135 -6.30 -8.75 8.43
C ARG A 135 -6.30 -7.22 8.43
N TRP A 136 -6.65 -6.59 7.31
CA TRP A 136 -6.68 -5.13 7.21
C TRP A 136 -7.87 -4.51 7.94
N GLU A 137 -9.00 -5.19 7.99
CA GLU A 137 -10.14 -4.83 8.83
C GLU A 137 -9.75 -4.82 10.31
N GLU A 138 -9.03 -5.85 10.79
CA GLU A 138 -8.49 -5.90 12.14
C GLU A 138 -7.52 -4.74 12.44
N VAL A 139 -6.62 -4.43 11.49
CA VAL A 139 -5.63 -3.35 11.64
C VAL A 139 -6.29 -1.98 11.71
N THR A 140 -7.24 -1.74 10.82
CA THR A 140 -7.90 -0.43 10.70
C THR A 140 -9.08 -0.28 11.65
N GLY A 141 -9.58 -1.37 12.23
CA GLY A 141 -10.80 -1.41 13.04
C GLY A 141 -12.06 -1.09 12.21
N ARG A 142 -12.01 -1.28 10.90
CA ARG A 142 -13.10 -0.92 9.96
C ARG A 142 -13.33 -2.01 8.94
N GLU A 143 -14.60 -2.32 8.68
CA GLU A 143 -14.98 -3.22 7.59
C GLU A 143 -14.61 -2.63 6.22
N ALA A 144 -14.31 -3.52 5.27
CA ALA A 144 -14.05 -3.13 3.89
C ALA A 144 -15.33 -2.60 3.24
N PRO A 145 -15.34 -1.36 2.70
CA PRO A 145 -16.48 -0.89 1.93
C PRO A 145 -16.62 -1.68 0.62
N PRO A 146 -17.79 -1.59 -0.06
CA PRO A 146 -17.98 -2.24 -1.35
C PRO A 146 -16.86 -1.86 -2.34
N PRO A 147 -16.27 -2.84 -3.05
CA PRO A 147 -15.15 -2.60 -3.95
C PRO A 147 -15.54 -1.84 -5.22
N THR A 148 -16.83 -1.84 -5.55
CA THR A 148 -17.39 -1.14 -6.70
C THR A 148 -18.55 -0.22 -6.29
N GLU A 149 -18.77 0.78 -7.12
CA GLU A 149 -19.95 1.67 -7.08
C GLU A 149 -20.55 1.79 -8.47
N THR A 150 -21.79 2.26 -8.58
CA THR A 150 -22.45 2.50 -9.88
C THR A 150 -21.83 3.73 -10.56
N GLY A 151 -21.19 3.53 -11.70
CA GLY A 151 -20.63 4.60 -12.50
C GLY A 151 -21.71 5.39 -13.26
N GLN A 152 -21.31 6.54 -13.84
CA GLN A 152 -22.22 7.44 -14.57
C GLN A 152 -22.97 6.78 -15.74
N ARG A 153 -22.44 5.69 -16.28
CA ARG A 153 -23.06 4.92 -17.39
C ARG A 153 -23.84 3.69 -16.90
N GLY A 154 -24.11 3.59 -15.60
CA GLY A 154 -24.85 2.48 -15.00
C GLY A 154 -24.09 1.18 -14.78
N GLY A 155 -22.83 1.10 -15.20
CA GLY A 155 -21.97 -0.07 -14.94
C GLY A 155 -21.17 0.06 -13.66
N ASP A 156 -20.71 -1.08 -13.13
CA ASP A 156 -19.85 -1.12 -11.95
C ASP A 156 -18.46 -0.56 -12.25
N VAL A 157 -18.01 0.35 -11.39
CA VAL A 157 -16.68 0.95 -11.44
C VAL A 157 -15.99 0.82 -10.08
N LEU A 158 -14.65 0.87 -10.05
CA LEU A 158 -13.89 0.83 -8.81
C LEU A 158 -14.31 1.97 -7.87
N SER A 159 -14.65 1.65 -6.62
CA SER A 159 -15.04 2.62 -5.60
C SER A 159 -13.82 3.36 -5.03
N PRO A 160 -13.81 4.71 -5.04
CA PRO A 160 -12.78 5.48 -4.33
C PRO A 160 -12.77 5.22 -2.82
N ALA A 161 -13.93 5.00 -2.19
CA ALA A 161 -14.01 4.68 -0.77
C ALA A 161 -13.32 3.35 -0.43
N PHE A 162 -13.42 2.35 -1.30
CA PHE A 162 -12.69 1.11 -1.15
C PHE A 162 -11.17 1.33 -1.27
N VAL A 163 -10.73 2.12 -2.24
CA VAL A 163 -9.30 2.45 -2.40
C VAL A 163 -8.78 3.25 -1.21
N GLU A 164 -9.56 4.19 -0.69
CA GLU A 164 -9.24 4.97 0.51
C GLU A 164 -9.05 4.06 1.73
N TRP A 165 -9.96 3.09 1.93
CA TRP A 165 -9.84 2.07 2.95
C TRP A 165 -8.59 1.20 2.76
N MET A 166 -8.31 0.74 1.54
CA MET A 166 -7.08 -0.01 1.21
C MET A 166 -5.81 0.77 1.57
N MET A 167 -5.84 2.10 1.39
CA MET A 167 -4.73 2.99 1.72
C MET A 167 -4.62 3.30 3.23
N GLY A 168 -5.49 2.76 4.08
CA GLY A 168 -5.47 2.96 5.53
C GLY A 168 -5.83 4.38 5.97
N LEU A 169 -6.46 5.14 5.10
CA LEU A 169 -6.91 6.50 5.39
C LEU A 169 -8.25 6.47 6.14
N PRO A 170 -8.57 7.45 6.98
CA PRO A 170 -9.91 7.60 7.53
C PRO A 170 -10.97 7.68 6.43
N ALA A 171 -12.18 7.20 6.70
CA ALA A 171 -13.29 7.36 5.76
C ALA A 171 -13.53 8.84 5.49
N GLY A 172 -13.73 9.19 4.22
CA GLY A 172 -13.98 10.56 3.79
C GLY A 172 -12.74 11.46 3.70
N HIS A 173 -11.54 10.95 4.02
CA HIS A 173 -10.32 11.78 4.00
C HIS A 173 -10.03 12.41 2.62
N VAL A 174 -10.27 11.66 1.57
CA VAL A 174 -10.17 12.10 0.17
C VAL A 174 -11.55 12.18 -0.46
N THR A 175 -12.39 11.19 -0.18
CA THR A 175 -13.68 11.02 -0.86
C THR A 175 -14.69 12.10 -0.52
N ASP A 176 -14.63 12.71 0.68
CA ASP A 176 -15.52 13.80 1.10
C ASP A 176 -14.98 15.19 0.75
N THR A 177 -13.86 15.27 -0.02
CA THR A 177 -13.31 16.55 -0.45
C THR A 177 -14.25 17.23 -1.47
N PRO A 178 -14.80 18.42 -1.16
CA PRO A 178 -15.75 19.09 -2.04
C PRO A 178 -15.18 19.36 -3.42
N GLY A 179 -15.96 19.07 -4.48
CA GLY A 179 -15.58 19.32 -5.86
C GLY A 179 -14.59 18.32 -6.46
N LEU A 180 -14.18 17.31 -5.72
CA LEU A 180 -13.28 16.27 -6.22
C LEU A 180 -14.08 15.23 -7.01
N SER A 181 -13.74 15.06 -8.29
CA SER A 181 -14.34 14.00 -9.11
C SER A 181 -13.80 12.61 -8.71
N ARG A 182 -14.57 11.54 -9.02
CA ARG A 182 -14.13 10.15 -8.79
C ARG A 182 -12.72 9.88 -9.32
N SER A 183 -12.43 10.29 -10.56
CA SER A 183 -11.10 10.06 -11.17
C SER A 183 -10.00 10.84 -10.48
N GLN A 184 -10.28 12.03 -9.98
CA GLN A 184 -9.32 12.82 -9.19
C GLN A 184 -9.08 12.18 -7.83
N ALA A 185 -10.13 11.67 -7.16
CA ALA A 185 -9.99 10.92 -5.92
C ALA A 185 -9.12 9.68 -6.09
N LEU A 186 -9.38 8.85 -7.10
CA LEU A 186 -8.56 7.67 -7.41
C LEU A 186 -7.11 8.04 -7.73
N LYS A 187 -6.88 9.15 -8.44
CA LYS A 187 -5.54 9.66 -8.73
C LYS A 187 -4.80 10.11 -7.47
N ALA A 188 -5.47 10.83 -6.58
CA ALA A 188 -4.92 11.25 -5.30
C ALA A 188 -4.54 10.04 -4.43
N LEU A 189 -5.44 9.08 -4.28
CA LEU A 189 -5.24 7.83 -3.56
C LEU A 189 -4.11 6.97 -4.16
N GLY A 190 -4.05 6.88 -5.50
CA GLY A 190 -3.00 6.17 -6.21
C GLY A 190 -1.60 6.78 -6.04
N ASN A 191 -1.50 8.09 -5.78
CA ASN A 191 -0.25 8.78 -5.48
C ASN A 191 0.10 8.76 -3.98
N GLY A 192 -0.88 8.51 -3.11
CA GLY A 192 -0.73 8.58 -1.66
C GLY A 192 0.27 7.57 -1.09
N VAL A 193 0.50 7.67 0.20
CA VAL A 193 1.27 6.72 1.02
C VAL A 193 0.31 6.12 2.05
N VAL A 194 0.49 4.86 2.38
CA VAL A 194 -0.22 4.22 3.50
C VAL A 194 0.37 4.77 4.80
N PRO A 195 -0.40 5.47 5.65
CA PRO A 195 0.15 6.12 6.85
C PRO A 195 0.84 5.15 7.80
N GLN A 196 0.29 3.94 7.96
CA GLN A 196 0.84 2.88 8.80
C GLN A 196 2.21 2.41 8.28
N GLN A 197 2.37 2.28 6.95
CA GLN A 197 3.63 1.95 6.31
C GLN A 197 4.69 3.06 6.52
N ALA A 198 4.28 4.32 6.39
CA ALA A 198 5.18 5.46 6.63
C ALA A 198 5.60 5.54 8.10
N ALA A 199 4.65 5.34 9.04
CA ALA A 199 4.95 5.35 10.47
C ALA A 199 5.93 4.23 10.84
N HIS A 200 5.72 3.02 10.32
CA HIS A 200 6.63 1.88 10.51
C HIS A 200 8.05 2.21 10.01
N ALA A 201 8.16 2.64 8.76
CA ALA A 201 9.45 2.96 8.14
C ALA A 201 10.19 4.09 8.90
N VAL A 202 9.49 5.16 9.25
CA VAL A 202 10.10 6.29 9.98
C VAL A 202 10.59 5.87 11.37
N SER A 203 9.82 5.05 12.09
CA SER A 203 10.25 4.56 13.42
C SER A 203 11.48 3.67 13.32
N HIS A 204 11.51 2.74 12.36
CA HIS A 204 12.66 1.86 12.13
C HIS A 204 13.91 2.62 11.68
N LEU A 205 13.76 3.60 10.79
CA LEU A 205 14.86 4.45 10.35
C LEU A 205 15.38 5.33 11.51
N ALA A 206 14.51 5.83 12.40
CA ALA A 206 14.92 6.58 13.57
C ALA A 206 15.70 5.71 14.57
N GLU A 207 15.29 4.45 14.77
CA GLU A 207 16.04 3.48 15.57
C GLU A 207 17.42 3.19 14.96
N THR A 208 17.48 2.97 13.64
CA THR A 208 18.73 2.78 12.90
C THR A 208 19.66 4.00 13.07
N ALA A 209 19.13 5.21 12.93
CA ALA A 209 19.88 6.45 13.10
C ALA A 209 20.45 6.58 14.53
N LEU A 210 19.65 6.24 15.55
CA LEU A 210 20.10 6.27 16.95
C LEU A 210 21.20 5.24 17.24
N ASN A 211 21.16 4.09 16.59
CA ASN A 211 22.14 3.01 16.79
C ASN A 211 23.46 3.26 16.03
N HIS A 212 23.44 3.99 14.93
CA HIS A 212 24.59 4.20 14.05
C HIS A 212 25.19 5.61 14.11
N GLY A 213 24.49 6.59 14.65
CA GLY A 213 24.86 8.02 14.56
C GLY A 213 25.19 8.70 15.88
N LEU A 214 25.13 8.02 17.01
CA LEU A 214 25.27 8.63 18.35
C LEU A 214 26.23 7.83 19.26
N VAL A 215 27.33 7.36 18.70
CA VAL A 215 28.50 6.92 19.50
C VAL A 215 29.54 8.00 19.52
#